data_94c66e7d126a0369bc0aa8f179286899
#
_entry.id   94c66e7d126a0369bc0aa8f179286899
#
_cell.length_a   1.000
_cell.length_b   1.000
_cell.length_c   1.000
_cell.angle_alpha   90.00
_cell.angle_beta   90.00
_cell.angle_gamma   90.00
#
_symmetry.space_group_name_H-M   'P 1'
#
loop_
_entity.id
_entity.type
_entity.pdbx_description
1 polymer ?
#
loop_
_entity_poly.entity_id
_entity_poly.type
_entity_poly.pdbx_seq_one_letter_code
_entity_poly.pdbx_strand_id
1 'polypeptide(L)'
;MKIRDTLLALAAVMLTTHGATAQLQKAPVEVAELGRECVFGDCVNGLGTLEMKTSIGLNSYRGNFKEGQYNGFGKLTEMLSRTERAYYDGNWDMGVRSGRGAFFNGKDKLYIGQWKNDVREGRGSYFFGLKDWKENKYSEHWLSNNVENYTGDFVNDLYQGKGTYRWPDGQKYVGEFFANDKHGPGTFIYSTGSIREQNWEFGKLLD
;
A
#
# COMPACT_ATOMS: atom_id res chain seq x y z
N MET A 1 -25.03 -25.82 -21.56
CA MET A 1 -23.69 -26.05 -22.13
C MET A 1 -22.68 -25.41 -21.17
N LYS A 2 -21.96 -26.21 -20.41
CA LYS A 2 -21.05 -25.73 -19.36
C LYS A 2 -19.70 -25.40 -19.98
N ILE A 3 -19.24 -24.17 -19.88
CA ILE A 3 -17.87 -23.78 -20.22
C ILE A 3 -17.10 -23.69 -18.90
N ARG A 4 -16.14 -24.60 -18.76
CA ARG A 4 -15.11 -24.58 -17.73
C ARG A 4 -13.95 -23.76 -18.29
N ASP A 5 -13.63 -22.65 -17.68
CA ASP A 5 -12.37 -21.98 -17.93
C ASP A 5 -11.47 -22.12 -16.70
N THR A 6 -10.46 -22.97 -16.90
CA THR A 6 -9.37 -23.19 -15.96
C THR A 6 -8.28 -22.19 -16.35
N LEU A 7 -8.08 -21.14 -15.56
CA LEU A 7 -6.91 -20.26 -15.69
C LEU A 7 -5.82 -20.77 -14.73
N LEU A 8 -4.83 -21.44 -15.30
CA LEU A 8 -3.54 -21.70 -14.64
C LEU A 8 -2.72 -20.40 -14.68
N ALA A 9 -2.48 -19.80 -13.53
CA ALA A 9 -1.48 -18.78 -13.39
C ALA A 9 -0.10 -19.45 -13.17
N LEU A 10 0.76 -19.41 -14.18
CA LEU A 10 2.17 -19.77 -14.05
C LEU A 10 2.92 -18.62 -13.37
N ALA A 11 3.36 -18.83 -12.12
CA ALA A 11 4.31 -17.97 -11.46
C ALA A 11 5.72 -18.27 -12.00
N ALA A 12 6.30 -17.34 -12.74
CA ALA A 12 7.70 -17.38 -13.14
C ALA A 12 8.58 -16.95 -11.97
N VAL A 13 9.36 -17.87 -11.43
CA VAL A 13 10.40 -17.59 -10.42
C VAL A 13 11.66 -17.14 -11.18
N MET A 14 12.00 -15.86 -11.09
CA MET A 14 13.34 -15.39 -11.46
C MET A 14 14.22 -15.37 -10.21
N LEU A 15 15.21 -16.25 -10.18
CA LEU A 15 16.30 -16.21 -9.21
C LEU A 15 17.32 -15.17 -9.65
N THR A 16 17.46 -14.08 -8.90
CA THR A 16 18.67 -13.25 -8.94
C THR A 16 19.36 -13.34 -7.59
N THR A 17 20.55 -13.93 -7.62
CA THR A 17 21.44 -14.05 -6.46
C THR A 17 22.18 -12.75 -6.23
N HIS A 18 21.76 -11.98 -5.21
CA HIS A 18 22.63 -11.05 -4.46
C HIS A 18 22.15 -11.03 -3.02
N GLY A 19 23.06 -11.29 -2.09
CA GLY A 19 22.80 -11.60 -0.70
C GLY A 19 22.00 -10.54 0.06
N ALA A 20 20.72 -10.77 0.17
CA ALA A 20 19.86 -10.25 1.20
C ALA A 20 19.10 -11.46 1.74
N THR A 21 19.13 -11.66 3.04
CA THR A 21 18.35 -12.69 3.73
C THR A 21 16.89 -12.51 3.35
N ALA A 22 16.44 -13.37 2.44
CA ALA A 22 15.03 -13.46 2.09
C ALA A 22 14.28 -13.92 3.34
N GLN A 23 13.64 -12.98 4.02
CA GLN A 23 12.56 -13.35 4.93
C GLN A 23 11.50 -14.03 4.06
N LEU A 24 11.31 -15.32 4.28
CA LEU A 24 10.19 -16.08 3.75
C LEU A 24 8.89 -15.37 4.16
N GLN A 25 8.39 -14.47 3.32
CA GLN A 25 7.03 -14.01 3.44
C GLN A 25 6.16 -15.24 3.20
N LYS A 26 5.53 -15.70 4.30
CA LYS A 26 4.51 -16.74 4.24
C LYS A 26 3.52 -16.33 3.17
N ALA A 27 3.37 -17.13 2.12
CA ALA A 27 2.41 -16.87 1.07
C ALA A 27 1.05 -16.49 1.71
N PRO A 28 0.37 -15.47 1.22
CA PRO A 28 -0.95 -15.12 1.76
C PRO A 28 -1.82 -16.36 1.69
N VAL A 29 -2.51 -16.65 2.78
CA VAL A 29 -3.50 -17.74 2.81
C VAL A 29 -4.54 -17.35 1.76
N GLU A 30 -4.69 -18.17 0.73
CA GLU A 30 -5.69 -17.96 -0.31
C GLU A 30 -7.07 -18.11 0.35
N VAL A 31 -7.73 -16.99 0.56
CA VAL A 31 -9.05 -16.95 1.20
C VAL A 31 -10.08 -17.20 0.11
N ALA A 32 -10.63 -18.40 0.10
CA ALA A 32 -11.64 -18.78 -0.88
C ALA A 32 -12.89 -17.91 -0.74
N GLU A 33 -13.34 -17.31 -1.84
CA GLU A 33 -14.63 -16.64 -1.94
C GLU A 33 -15.74 -17.70 -2.02
N LEU A 34 -16.73 -17.61 -1.12
CA LEU A 34 -17.86 -18.53 -1.01
C LEU A 34 -19.14 -17.99 -1.66
N GLY A 35 -19.13 -16.74 -2.09
CA GLY A 35 -20.23 -16.07 -2.78
C GLY A 35 -20.20 -14.57 -2.60
N ARG A 36 -20.89 -13.86 -3.47
CA ARG A 36 -21.02 -12.40 -3.47
C ARG A 36 -22.47 -11.97 -3.64
N GLU A 37 -22.84 -10.88 -2.98
CA GLU A 37 -24.19 -10.34 -3.01
C GLU A 37 -24.17 -8.81 -3.00
N CYS A 38 -24.94 -8.18 -3.91
CA CYS A 38 -25.19 -6.74 -3.86
C CYS A 38 -26.27 -6.47 -2.81
N VAL A 39 -25.86 -5.97 -1.64
CA VAL A 39 -26.77 -5.75 -0.49
C VAL A 39 -27.38 -4.35 -0.45
N PHE A 40 -26.85 -3.43 -1.25
CA PHE A 40 -27.38 -2.07 -1.35
C PHE A 40 -27.02 -1.44 -2.71
N GLY A 41 -27.96 -0.68 -3.29
CA GLY A 41 -27.76 0.17 -4.44
C GLY A 41 -27.58 -0.60 -5.76
N ASP A 42 -26.74 -0.06 -6.65
CA ASP A 42 -26.46 -0.62 -7.98
C ASP A 42 -24.98 -1.04 -8.08
N CYS A 43 -24.74 -2.34 -7.92
CA CYS A 43 -23.40 -2.92 -8.05
C CYS A 43 -23.00 -3.23 -9.50
N VAL A 44 -23.70 -2.65 -10.48
CA VAL A 44 -23.38 -2.79 -11.91
C VAL A 44 -22.95 -1.45 -12.51
N ASN A 45 -23.77 -0.40 -12.39
CA ASN A 45 -23.50 0.91 -13.00
C ASN A 45 -23.87 2.08 -12.08
N GLY A 46 -23.57 2.00 -10.81
CA GLY A 46 -23.95 3.04 -9.87
C GLY A 46 -23.24 2.94 -8.54
N LEU A 47 -23.76 3.62 -7.53
CA LEU A 47 -23.30 3.51 -6.15
C LEU A 47 -23.93 2.28 -5.51
N GLY A 48 -23.11 1.39 -4.98
CA GLY A 48 -23.58 0.17 -4.35
C GLY A 48 -22.70 -0.32 -3.20
N THR A 49 -23.18 -1.36 -2.52
CA THR A 49 -22.42 -2.14 -1.54
C THR A 49 -22.48 -3.61 -1.94
N LEU A 50 -21.31 -4.16 -2.24
CA LEU A 50 -21.10 -5.57 -2.55
C LEU A 50 -20.50 -6.26 -1.33
N GLU A 51 -21.10 -7.33 -0.87
CA GLU A 51 -20.56 -8.21 0.15
C GLU A 51 -20.05 -9.51 -0.48
N MET A 52 -18.88 -9.95 -0.03
CA MET A 52 -18.21 -11.16 -0.51
C MET A 52 -17.93 -12.06 0.68
N LYS A 53 -18.66 -13.18 0.78
CA LYS A 53 -18.48 -14.17 1.85
C LYS A 53 -17.19 -14.95 1.61
N THR A 54 -16.40 -15.10 2.65
CA THR A 54 -15.15 -15.86 2.63
C THR A 54 -15.12 -16.89 3.76
N SER A 55 -14.14 -17.80 3.72
CA SER A 55 -13.95 -18.82 4.77
C SER A 55 -13.62 -18.24 6.15
N ILE A 56 -13.16 -16.98 6.23
CA ILE A 56 -12.75 -16.33 7.48
C ILE A 56 -13.61 -15.14 7.86
N GLY A 57 -14.56 -14.73 7.03
CA GLY A 57 -15.44 -13.61 7.32
C GLY A 57 -16.02 -12.96 6.07
N LEU A 58 -16.34 -11.71 6.18
CA LEU A 58 -17.02 -10.93 5.14
C LEU A 58 -16.11 -9.81 4.63
N ASN A 59 -15.75 -9.87 3.36
CA ASN A 59 -15.17 -8.74 2.63
C ASN A 59 -16.30 -7.85 2.12
N SER A 60 -16.05 -6.57 1.96
CA SER A 60 -17.05 -5.66 1.42
C SER A 60 -16.42 -4.56 0.57
N TYR A 61 -17.09 -4.22 -0.53
CA TYR A 61 -16.80 -3.00 -1.27
C TYR A 61 -18.02 -2.08 -1.21
N ARG A 62 -17.77 -0.81 -0.89
CA ARG A 62 -18.77 0.26 -0.95
C ARG A 62 -18.26 1.40 -1.81
N GLY A 63 -18.90 1.66 -2.91
CA GLY A 63 -18.44 2.67 -3.86
C GLY A 63 -19.17 2.61 -5.19
N ASN A 64 -18.58 3.28 -6.16
CA ASN A 64 -19.13 3.31 -7.51
C ASN A 64 -18.74 2.06 -8.30
N PHE A 65 -19.64 1.63 -9.17
CA PHE A 65 -19.47 0.52 -10.08
C PHE A 65 -19.67 0.99 -11.53
N LYS A 66 -18.97 0.35 -12.45
CA LYS A 66 -19.17 0.42 -13.88
C LYS A 66 -18.99 -0.97 -14.47
N GLU A 67 -20.00 -1.44 -15.20
CA GLU A 67 -19.98 -2.79 -15.80
C GLU A 67 -19.67 -3.91 -14.77
N GLY A 68 -20.18 -3.75 -13.54
CA GLY A 68 -19.95 -4.68 -12.44
C GLY A 68 -18.56 -4.63 -11.82
N GLN A 69 -17.70 -3.70 -12.24
CA GLN A 69 -16.34 -3.52 -11.69
C GLN A 69 -16.28 -2.28 -10.79
N TYR A 70 -15.37 -2.28 -9.82
CA TYR A 70 -15.09 -1.10 -8.99
C TYR A 70 -14.60 0.03 -9.89
N ASN A 71 -15.22 1.19 -9.79
CA ASN A 71 -14.89 2.33 -10.64
C ASN A 71 -15.17 3.65 -9.90
N GLY A 72 -14.34 4.69 -10.12
CA GLY A 72 -14.47 5.93 -9.36
C GLY A 72 -14.09 5.76 -7.89
N PHE A 73 -14.73 6.48 -6.97
CA PHE A 73 -14.38 6.42 -5.55
C PHE A 73 -15.08 5.26 -4.84
N GLY A 74 -14.33 4.54 -4.01
CA GLY A 74 -14.88 3.44 -3.22
C GLY A 74 -13.90 2.85 -2.22
N LYS A 75 -14.46 2.15 -1.24
CA LYS A 75 -13.72 1.49 -0.16
C LYS A 75 -13.91 -0.02 -0.22
N LEU A 76 -12.80 -0.74 -0.37
CA LEU A 76 -12.71 -2.19 -0.21
C LEU A 76 -12.19 -2.50 1.19
N THR A 77 -12.86 -3.39 1.89
CA THR A 77 -12.41 -3.95 3.18
C THR A 77 -12.28 -5.46 3.04
N GLU A 78 -11.13 -5.99 3.39
CA GLU A 78 -10.81 -7.41 3.27
C GLU A 78 -10.41 -8.01 4.61
N MET A 79 -10.96 -9.16 4.93
CA MET A 79 -10.55 -9.95 6.09
C MET A 79 -9.22 -10.66 5.78
N LEU A 80 -8.23 -10.47 6.62
CA LEU A 80 -6.95 -11.21 6.59
C LEU A 80 -6.96 -12.37 7.59
N SER A 81 -7.71 -12.21 8.66
CA SER A 81 -7.99 -13.21 9.69
C SER A 81 -9.35 -12.87 10.32
N ARG A 82 -9.77 -13.62 11.34
CA ARG A 82 -11.03 -13.31 12.07
C ARG A 82 -10.99 -11.95 12.78
N THR A 83 -9.83 -11.38 13.02
CA THR A 83 -9.64 -10.14 13.78
C THR A 83 -8.92 -9.04 13.00
N GLU A 84 -8.21 -9.38 11.93
CA GLU A 84 -7.43 -8.43 11.14
C GLU A 84 -8.12 -8.09 9.82
N ARG A 85 -8.15 -6.82 9.48
CA ARG A 85 -8.74 -6.31 8.23
C ARG A 85 -7.79 -5.35 7.55
N ALA A 86 -7.52 -5.60 6.27
CA ALA A 86 -6.95 -4.61 5.38
C ALA A 86 -8.06 -3.77 4.74
N TYR A 87 -7.72 -2.57 4.28
CA TYR A 87 -8.65 -1.80 3.45
C TYR A 87 -7.90 -0.95 2.43
N TYR A 88 -8.58 -0.68 1.33
CA TYR A 88 -8.25 0.41 0.42
C TYR A 88 -9.44 1.35 0.33
N ASP A 89 -9.17 2.65 0.50
CA ASP A 89 -10.15 3.72 0.39
C ASP A 89 -9.62 4.76 -0.60
N GLY A 90 -10.22 4.85 -1.78
CA GLY A 90 -9.66 5.68 -2.85
C GLY A 90 -10.32 5.46 -4.21
N ASN A 91 -9.60 5.88 -5.25
CA ASN A 91 -10.08 5.79 -6.62
C ASN A 91 -9.76 4.44 -7.25
N TRP A 92 -10.69 3.98 -8.07
CA TRP A 92 -10.65 2.75 -8.83
C TRP A 92 -10.88 3.03 -10.32
N ASP A 93 -10.24 2.26 -11.15
CA ASP A 93 -10.48 2.23 -12.60
C ASP A 93 -10.63 0.79 -13.06
N MET A 94 -11.87 0.42 -13.41
CA MET A 94 -12.22 -0.92 -13.90
C MET A 94 -11.62 -2.07 -13.04
N GLY A 95 -11.82 -1.99 -11.72
CA GLY A 95 -11.42 -3.02 -10.77
C GLY A 95 -9.99 -2.87 -10.21
N VAL A 96 -9.16 -1.96 -10.72
CA VAL A 96 -7.79 -1.72 -10.23
C VAL A 96 -7.69 -0.39 -9.48
N ARG A 97 -6.81 -0.31 -8.47
CA ARG A 97 -6.53 0.93 -7.74
C ARG A 97 -5.85 1.93 -8.66
N SER A 98 -6.38 3.15 -8.69
CA SER A 98 -5.92 4.23 -9.58
C SER A 98 -6.07 5.58 -8.87
N GLY A 99 -5.35 6.63 -9.32
CA GLY A 99 -5.47 7.96 -8.72
C GLY A 99 -5.05 7.99 -7.25
N ARG A 100 -5.71 8.79 -6.40
CA ARG A 100 -5.37 8.90 -4.98
C ARG A 100 -6.14 7.91 -4.12
N GLY A 101 -5.44 7.29 -3.17
CA GLY A 101 -6.06 6.38 -2.21
C GLY A 101 -5.20 6.07 -1.00
N ALA A 102 -5.84 5.55 0.04
CA ALA A 102 -5.22 5.08 1.28
C ALA A 102 -5.34 3.56 1.38
N PHE A 103 -4.24 2.88 1.64
CA PHE A 103 -4.19 1.44 1.85
C PHE A 103 -3.60 1.10 3.21
N PHE A 104 -4.37 0.42 4.05
CA PHE A 104 -3.90 -0.15 5.30
C PHE A 104 -3.77 -1.66 5.17
N ASN A 105 -2.62 -2.21 5.56
CA ASN A 105 -2.32 -3.64 5.42
C ASN A 105 -2.97 -4.55 6.46
N GLY A 106 -3.82 -4.00 7.34
CA GLY A 106 -4.50 -4.76 8.40
C GLY A 106 -3.66 -5.01 9.65
N LYS A 107 -2.42 -4.58 9.67
CA LYS A 107 -1.48 -4.80 10.79
C LYS A 107 -0.86 -3.51 11.30
N ASP A 108 0.06 -2.95 10.56
CA ASP A 108 0.95 -1.90 11.06
C ASP A 108 1.41 -0.89 10.01
N LYS A 109 0.97 -1.01 8.76
CA LYS A 109 1.44 -0.17 7.66
C LYS A 109 0.30 0.50 6.92
N LEU A 110 0.45 1.79 6.67
CA LEU A 110 -0.49 2.61 5.92
C LEU A 110 0.24 3.33 4.78
N TYR A 111 -0.30 3.27 3.59
CA TYR A 111 0.10 4.13 2.48
C TYR A 111 -1.01 5.11 2.15
N ILE A 112 -0.67 6.37 1.94
CA ILE A 112 -1.57 7.41 1.42
C ILE A 112 -0.87 8.08 0.25
N GLY A 113 -1.40 7.94 -0.96
CA GLY A 113 -0.73 8.49 -2.13
C GLY A 113 -1.37 8.13 -3.45
N GLN A 114 -0.58 8.23 -4.50
CA GLN A 114 -1.00 7.97 -5.87
C GLN A 114 -0.81 6.49 -6.23
N TRP A 115 -1.75 5.98 -7.01
CA TRP A 115 -1.82 4.61 -7.49
C TRP A 115 -1.99 4.59 -9.01
N LYS A 116 -1.42 3.59 -9.64
CA LYS A 116 -1.60 3.31 -11.06
C LYS A 116 -1.56 1.81 -11.28
N ASN A 117 -2.64 1.23 -11.79
CA ASN A 117 -2.73 -0.22 -12.05
C ASN A 117 -2.30 -1.07 -10.84
N ASP A 118 -2.90 -0.80 -9.66
CA ASP A 118 -2.64 -1.49 -8.39
C ASP A 118 -1.26 -1.29 -7.75
N VAL A 119 -0.35 -0.55 -8.36
CA VAL A 119 0.96 -0.23 -7.78
C VAL A 119 1.02 1.22 -7.29
N ARG A 120 1.84 1.49 -6.28
CA ARG A 120 2.13 2.85 -5.81
C ARG A 120 2.99 3.52 -6.86
N GLU A 121 2.51 4.63 -7.37
CA GLU A 121 3.14 5.38 -8.47
C GLU A 121 2.94 6.88 -8.25
N GLY A 122 4.00 7.69 -8.38
CA GLY A 122 3.94 9.11 -8.09
C GLY A 122 4.10 9.43 -6.61
N ARG A 123 3.52 10.54 -6.12
CA ARG A 123 3.76 11.01 -4.74
C ARG A 123 2.89 10.32 -3.71
N GLY A 124 3.50 10.00 -2.55
CA GLY A 124 2.80 9.40 -1.44
C GLY A 124 3.59 9.39 -0.14
N SER A 125 2.90 8.99 0.93
CA SER A 125 3.46 8.79 2.27
C SER A 125 3.22 7.34 2.71
N TYR A 126 4.26 6.70 3.22
CA TYR A 126 4.21 5.34 3.73
C TYR A 126 4.59 5.34 5.21
N PHE A 127 3.67 4.94 6.07
CA PHE A 127 3.77 4.96 7.52
C PHE A 127 3.98 3.56 8.07
N PHE A 128 4.83 3.43 9.11
CA PHE A 128 5.21 2.17 9.73
C PHE A 128 4.78 2.13 11.21
N GLY A 129 4.72 0.94 11.77
CA GLY A 129 4.54 0.75 13.21
C GLY A 129 3.18 1.19 13.75
N LEU A 130 2.15 1.27 12.92
CA LEU A 130 0.79 1.69 13.26
C LEU A 130 0.01 0.58 13.96
N LYS A 131 0.56 0.06 15.06
CA LYS A 131 -0.15 -0.89 15.91
C LYS A 131 -1.41 -0.21 16.46
N ASP A 132 -2.52 -0.96 16.52
CA ASP A 132 -3.83 -0.45 16.95
C ASP A 132 -4.37 0.72 16.11
N TRP A 133 -4.00 0.76 14.83
CA TRP A 133 -4.52 1.75 13.89
C TRP A 133 -6.05 1.76 13.86
N LYS A 134 -6.61 2.94 14.01
CA LYS A 134 -8.04 3.19 13.78
C LYS A 134 -8.16 4.28 12.72
N GLU A 135 -8.92 3.98 11.70
CA GLU A 135 -9.23 4.92 10.63
C GLU A 135 -9.80 6.23 11.20
N ASN A 136 -9.40 7.34 10.61
CA ASN A 136 -9.80 8.70 11.01
C ASN A 136 -9.37 9.14 12.41
N LYS A 137 -8.54 8.36 13.12
CA LYS A 137 -8.02 8.78 14.42
C LYS A 137 -6.97 9.89 14.31
N TYR A 138 -6.16 9.86 13.25
CA TYR A 138 -5.07 10.79 13.04
C TYR A 138 -5.09 11.34 11.61
N SER A 139 -4.80 12.65 11.45
CA SER A 139 -4.61 13.23 10.12
C SER A 139 -3.29 12.79 9.50
N GLU A 140 -3.19 12.84 8.16
CA GLU A 140 -1.94 12.59 7.43
C GLU A 140 -0.81 13.52 7.92
N HIS A 141 -1.13 14.79 8.21
CA HIS A 141 -0.18 15.74 8.77
C HIS A 141 0.34 15.30 10.15
N TRP A 142 -0.54 14.82 11.03
CA TRP A 142 -0.12 14.32 12.34
C TRP A 142 0.79 13.10 12.19
N LEU A 143 0.41 12.12 11.34
CA LEU A 143 1.18 10.93 11.05
C LEU A 143 2.60 11.28 10.54
N SER A 144 2.69 12.19 9.57
CA SER A 144 3.96 12.60 8.97
C SER A 144 4.95 13.24 9.95
N ASN A 145 4.46 13.73 11.10
CA ASN A 145 5.29 14.37 12.13
C ASN A 145 5.56 13.47 13.34
N ASN A 146 4.76 12.44 13.57
CA ASN A 146 4.81 11.68 14.83
C ASN A 146 5.06 10.18 14.66
N VAL A 147 5.06 9.69 13.42
CA VAL A 147 5.21 8.26 13.11
C VAL A 147 6.38 8.08 12.16
N GLU A 148 7.05 6.94 12.26
CA GLU A 148 8.05 6.55 11.26
C GLU A 148 7.43 6.52 9.88
N ASN A 149 8.03 7.23 8.93
CA ASN A 149 7.46 7.31 7.60
C ASN A 149 8.49 7.62 6.51
N TYR A 150 8.14 7.25 5.28
CA TYR A 150 8.70 7.82 4.07
C TYR A 150 7.64 8.68 3.40
N THR A 151 8.02 9.87 2.96
CA THR A 151 7.20 10.74 2.10
C THR A 151 8.02 11.19 0.90
N GLY A 152 7.57 10.85 -0.30
CA GLY A 152 8.33 11.12 -1.52
C GLY A 152 7.70 10.51 -2.76
N ASP A 153 8.53 10.28 -3.77
CA ASP A 153 8.11 9.69 -5.02
C ASP A 153 8.20 8.16 -4.97
N PHE A 154 7.28 7.51 -5.66
CA PHE A 154 7.20 6.06 -5.83
C PHE A 154 7.18 5.73 -7.32
N VAL A 155 7.88 4.67 -7.70
CA VAL A 155 7.82 4.04 -9.01
C VAL A 155 7.72 2.53 -8.81
N ASN A 156 6.66 1.91 -9.32
CA ASN A 156 6.42 0.47 -9.19
C ASN A 156 6.59 -0.04 -7.75
N ASP A 157 5.91 0.60 -6.79
CA ASP A 157 5.95 0.28 -5.35
C ASP A 157 7.26 0.58 -4.61
N LEU A 158 8.29 1.10 -5.28
CA LEU A 158 9.60 1.39 -4.71
C LEU A 158 9.77 2.91 -4.47
N TYR A 159 10.50 3.26 -3.41
CA TYR A 159 10.94 4.66 -3.20
C TYR A 159 11.87 5.05 -4.33
N GLN A 160 11.61 6.22 -4.91
CA GLN A 160 12.35 6.72 -6.06
C GLN A 160 12.46 8.24 -6.00
N GLY A 161 13.52 8.81 -6.62
CA GLY A 161 13.66 10.26 -6.72
C GLY A 161 13.76 10.94 -5.35
N LYS A 162 13.16 12.11 -5.19
CA LYS A 162 13.27 12.92 -3.97
C LYS A 162 12.30 12.46 -2.89
N GLY A 163 12.80 12.29 -1.66
CA GLY A 163 11.99 11.90 -0.53
C GLY A 163 12.54 12.32 0.82
N THR A 164 11.71 12.18 1.83
CA THR A 164 12.05 12.33 3.23
C THR A 164 11.74 11.05 3.96
N TYR A 165 12.73 10.48 4.62
CA TYR A 165 12.53 9.41 5.59
C TYR A 165 12.65 9.96 7.00
N ARG A 166 11.66 9.70 7.86
CA ARG A 166 11.63 10.10 9.26
C ARG A 166 11.63 8.85 10.15
N TRP A 167 12.54 8.82 11.12
CA TRP A 167 12.61 7.80 12.16
C TRP A 167 11.75 8.14 13.37
N PRO A 168 11.41 7.16 14.24
CA PRO A 168 10.58 7.36 15.42
C PRO A 168 11.20 8.35 16.44
N ASP A 169 12.53 8.44 16.48
CA ASP A 169 13.28 9.34 17.37
C ASP A 169 13.33 10.81 16.88
N GLY A 170 12.67 11.09 15.76
CA GLY A 170 12.59 12.42 15.15
C GLY A 170 13.71 12.76 14.19
N GLN A 171 14.71 11.91 14.02
CA GLN A 171 15.72 12.06 12.98
C GLN A 171 15.06 11.99 11.59
N LYS A 172 15.69 12.64 10.61
CA LYS A 172 15.21 12.66 9.22
C LYS A 172 16.38 12.53 8.24
N TYR A 173 16.10 11.91 7.12
CA TYR A 173 16.92 12.02 5.92
C TYR A 173 16.08 12.68 4.82
N VAL A 174 16.62 13.69 4.20
CA VAL A 174 16.02 14.39 3.05
C VAL A 174 16.99 14.26 1.90
N GLY A 175 16.63 13.56 0.84
CA GLY A 175 17.56 13.30 -0.25
C GLY A 175 16.95 12.46 -1.37
N GLU A 176 17.83 11.88 -2.16
CA GLU A 176 17.44 11.03 -3.27
C GLU A 176 17.35 9.56 -2.83
N PHE A 177 16.46 8.82 -3.51
CA PHE A 177 16.23 7.40 -3.33
C PHE A 177 16.22 6.72 -4.70
N PHE A 178 16.74 5.51 -4.72
CA PHE A 178 16.68 4.62 -5.88
C PHE A 178 16.34 3.20 -5.41
N ALA A 179 15.23 2.67 -5.90
CA ALA A 179 14.77 1.30 -5.59
C ALA A 179 14.72 0.99 -4.08
N ASN A 180 14.17 1.91 -3.26
CA ASN A 180 14.08 1.93 -1.78
C ASN A 180 15.36 2.33 -1.04
N ASP A 181 16.51 2.35 -1.67
CA ASP A 181 17.78 2.70 -1.04
C ASP A 181 18.06 4.20 -1.17
N LYS A 182 18.73 4.77 -0.17
CA LYS A 182 19.30 6.12 -0.29
C LYS A 182 20.31 6.12 -1.42
N HIS A 183 20.24 7.13 -2.29
CA HIS A 183 21.13 7.27 -3.45
C HIS A 183 21.40 8.74 -3.72
N GLY A 184 22.61 9.08 -4.22
CA GLY A 184 22.99 10.45 -4.47
C GLY A 184 23.09 11.34 -3.23
N PRO A 185 23.03 12.65 -3.41
CA PRO A 185 23.17 13.62 -2.32
C PRO A 185 21.92 13.67 -1.42
N GLY A 186 22.15 13.92 -0.14
CA GLY A 186 21.09 14.12 0.82
C GLY A 186 21.57 14.71 2.13
N THR A 187 20.63 15.18 2.93
CA THR A 187 20.86 15.81 4.22
C THR A 187 20.30 14.95 5.35
N PHE A 188 21.14 14.56 6.27
CA PHE A 188 20.71 13.91 7.51
C PHE A 188 20.50 14.99 8.60
N ILE A 189 19.33 14.97 9.21
CA ILE A 189 18.91 15.90 10.27
C ILE A 189 18.73 15.09 11.56
N TYR A 190 19.59 15.36 12.53
CA TYR A 190 19.53 14.73 13.85
C TYR A 190 18.36 15.24 14.68
N SER A 191 17.94 14.49 15.69
CA SER A 191 16.89 14.91 16.64
C SER A 191 17.25 16.19 17.41
N THR A 192 18.53 16.49 17.55
CA THR A 192 19.06 17.74 18.13
C THR A 192 18.89 18.96 17.22
N GLY A 193 18.52 18.75 15.95
CA GLY A 193 18.46 19.78 14.92
C GLY A 193 19.76 20.01 14.16
N SER A 194 20.87 19.35 14.57
CA SER A 194 22.11 19.41 13.79
C SER A 194 21.94 18.69 12.44
N ILE A 195 22.67 19.12 11.45
CA ILE A 195 22.58 18.59 10.08
C ILE A 195 23.93 18.07 9.61
N ARG A 196 23.91 17.07 8.75
CA ARG A 196 25.06 16.53 8.06
C ARG A 196 24.72 16.25 6.61
N GLU A 197 25.45 16.84 5.67
CA GLU A 197 25.38 16.46 4.27
C GLU A 197 26.01 15.08 4.08
N GLN A 198 25.38 14.27 3.22
CA GLN A 198 25.75 12.88 2.97
C GLN A 198 25.65 12.59 1.48
N ASN A 199 26.48 11.66 1.02
CA ASN A 199 26.37 11.14 -0.33
C ASN A 199 26.27 9.60 -0.27
N TRP A 200 25.33 9.03 -1.02
CA TRP A 200 24.96 7.63 -0.92
C TRP A 200 25.04 6.93 -2.28
N GLU A 201 25.41 5.67 -2.25
CA GLU A 201 25.35 4.81 -3.42
C GLU A 201 24.68 3.49 -3.01
N PHE A 202 23.47 3.23 -3.51
CA PHE A 202 22.66 2.03 -3.23
C PHE A 202 22.64 1.65 -1.74
N GLY A 203 22.27 2.60 -0.89
CA GLY A 203 22.16 2.42 0.56
C GLY A 203 23.47 2.47 1.34
N LYS A 204 24.62 2.57 0.65
CA LYS A 204 25.94 2.70 1.28
C LYS A 204 26.35 4.17 1.37
N LEU A 205 26.66 4.63 2.57
CA LEU A 205 27.23 5.97 2.80
C LEU A 205 28.65 6.02 2.23
N LEU A 206 28.92 7.03 1.38
CA LEU A 206 30.23 7.23 0.77
C LEU A 206 31.12 8.14 1.62
N ASP A 207 30.55 9.16 2.32
CA ASP A 207 31.25 10.13 3.16
C ASP A 207 30.44 10.50 4.42
#